data_f229e9b621e29a0a420c3893ff7c5020
#
_entry.id   f229e9b621e29a0a420c3893ff7c5020
#
_cell.length_a   1.000
_cell.length_b   1.000
_cell.length_c   1.000
_cell.angle_alpha   90.00
_cell.angle_beta   90.00
_cell.angle_gamma   90.00
#
_symmetry.space_group_name_H-M   'P 1'
#
loop_
_entity.id
_entity.type
_entity.pdbx_description
1 polymer ?
#
loop_
_entity_poly.entity_id
_entity_poly.type
_entity_poly.pdbx_seq_one_letter_code
_entity_poly.pdbx_strand_id
1 'polypeptide(L)'
;EIMPSLVGSEMCIRDSLYGGAISGMDWQTIGDSVRSYRYQYDGLGRLTSADYLESGHSSDRYVTEYSYDLMGNILTLSRSGKVYDKIYGITDDLTYQYDGNRLIRVTNHAADTPAYKDAMYYVDGADLDTERTYDANGNMTSNADSRISRISYDALNMPCRIDYIDGSHIDYTYAADGVKQRIDYYLNPYTSSLPDDDCGTACDSSLLVHTWREYAGNCVYVCDTLNMILINGGYITFDYTTHQPIYHYYLKDYLGNNRITVSLADGHIEEVNHYYPFGGLMGDSRNATTQPYKYIGKELDRTHGLDWYDHGARHYDPVTGRWNTMDKMCEKYYLSLIHISEPTRLGM
;
A
#
# COMPACT_ATOMS: atom_id res chain seq x y z
N GLU A 1 -18.50 -11.22 26.91
CA GLU A 1 -17.32 -12.12 26.98
C GLU A 1 -17.05 -12.64 25.57
N ILE A 2 -16.10 -12.03 24.88
CA ILE A 2 -15.61 -12.50 23.58
C ILE A 2 -14.80 -13.75 23.88
N MET A 3 -15.20 -14.87 23.31
CA MET A 3 -14.62 -16.18 23.59
C MET A 3 -13.09 -16.19 23.38
N PRO A 4 -12.30 -16.75 24.31
CA PRO A 4 -10.85 -16.86 24.17
C PRO A 4 -10.38 -17.64 22.94
N SER A 5 -11.27 -18.37 22.27
CA SER A 5 -10.97 -19.16 21.07
C SER A 5 -10.94 -18.35 19.75
N LEU A 6 -11.34 -17.08 19.76
CA LEU A 6 -11.28 -16.17 18.59
C LEU A 6 -10.02 -15.30 18.58
N VAL A 7 -9.24 -15.30 19.65
CA VAL A 7 -7.99 -14.53 19.78
C VAL A 7 -6.86 -15.38 19.21
N GLY A 8 -6.78 -15.46 17.89
CA GLY A 8 -5.82 -16.31 17.20
C GLY A 8 -4.78 -15.56 16.36
N SER A 9 -4.38 -14.33 16.73
CA SER A 9 -3.13 -13.77 16.27
C SER A 9 -2.30 -13.41 17.50
N GLU A 10 -1.44 -14.31 17.91
CA GLU A 10 -0.36 -13.95 18.83
C GLU A 10 0.69 -13.19 18.02
N MET A 11 1.03 -12.01 18.49
CA MET A 11 2.12 -11.24 17.96
C MET A 11 3.11 -10.95 19.07
N CYS A 12 4.32 -11.45 18.90
CA CYS A 12 5.44 -11.15 19.77
C CYS A 12 6.43 -10.24 19.04
N ILE A 13 6.75 -9.12 19.66
CA ILE A 13 7.81 -8.23 19.21
C ILE A 13 9.06 -8.58 19.98
N ARG A 14 10.18 -8.63 19.28
CA ARG A 14 11.49 -8.77 19.90
C ARG A 14 12.17 -7.41 19.90
N ASP A 15 12.30 -6.89 21.08
CA ASP A 15 12.96 -5.64 21.40
C ASP A 15 14.42 -5.92 21.62
N SER A 16 15.36 -5.30 20.91
CA SER A 16 16.76 -5.55 21.22
C SER A 16 17.78 -4.58 20.67
N LEU A 17 17.40 -3.55 19.95
CA LEU A 17 18.37 -2.54 19.51
C LEU A 17 18.30 -1.32 20.41
N TYR A 18 19.47 -0.86 20.89
CA TYR A 18 19.60 0.32 21.76
C TYR A 18 18.97 1.60 21.18
N GLY A 19 18.69 1.63 19.86
CA GLY A 19 18.02 2.71 19.15
C GLY A 19 16.49 2.62 19.12
N GLY A 20 15.87 1.60 19.73
CA GLY A 20 14.43 1.38 19.74
C GLY A 20 13.88 0.77 18.44
N ALA A 21 14.74 0.34 17.51
CA ALA A 21 14.32 -0.37 16.31
C ALA A 21 13.93 -1.82 16.66
N ILE A 22 12.90 -2.32 15.97
CA ILE A 22 12.36 -3.67 16.16
C ILE A 22 13.32 -4.67 15.53
N SER A 23 13.81 -5.63 16.28
CA SER A 23 14.70 -6.68 15.76
C SER A 23 13.96 -7.85 15.15
N GLY A 24 12.69 -8.02 15.44
CA GLY A 24 11.88 -9.09 14.85
C GLY A 24 10.43 -9.04 15.27
N MET A 25 9.62 -9.72 14.50
CA MET A 25 8.18 -9.82 14.70
C MET A 25 7.76 -11.27 14.41
N ASP A 26 6.97 -11.84 15.32
CA ASP A 26 6.35 -13.14 15.12
C ASP A 26 4.83 -12.94 15.04
N TRP A 27 4.14 -13.61 14.11
CA TRP A 27 2.68 -13.58 14.01
C TRP A 27 2.11 -14.91 13.54
N GLN A 28 0.89 -15.19 13.95
CA GLN A 28 0.18 -16.40 13.58
C GLN A 28 -1.31 -16.10 13.36
N THR A 29 -1.89 -16.69 12.34
CA THR A 29 -3.33 -16.71 12.10
C THR A 29 -3.87 -18.10 12.39
N ILE A 30 -5.12 -18.23 12.83
CA ILE A 30 -5.75 -19.53 13.09
C ILE A 30 -5.64 -20.44 11.85
N GLY A 31 -5.08 -21.61 12.05
CA GLY A 31 -4.88 -22.62 11.00
C GLY A 31 -3.62 -22.44 10.17
N ASP A 32 -2.84 -21.38 10.39
CA ASP A 32 -1.56 -21.14 9.71
C ASP A 32 -0.38 -21.50 10.64
N SER A 33 0.80 -21.69 10.03
CA SER A 33 2.06 -21.78 10.77
C SER A 33 2.46 -20.41 11.36
N VAL A 34 3.29 -20.42 12.41
CA VAL A 34 3.90 -19.21 12.92
C VAL A 34 4.82 -18.63 11.86
N ARG A 35 4.60 -17.38 11.50
CA ARG A 35 5.41 -16.59 10.59
C ARG A 35 6.24 -15.60 11.36
N SER A 36 7.43 -15.31 10.87
CA SER A 36 8.33 -14.39 11.56
C SER A 36 9.12 -13.56 10.58
N TYR A 37 9.43 -12.32 10.98
CA TYR A 37 10.51 -11.53 10.42
C TYR A 37 11.62 -11.34 11.43
N ARG A 38 12.87 -11.32 10.96
CA ARG A 38 14.06 -10.87 11.67
C ARG A 38 14.67 -9.75 10.87
N TYR A 39 14.80 -8.58 11.50
CA TYR A 39 15.20 -7.36 10.85
C TYR A 39 16.66 -7.04 11.10
N GLN A 40 17.34 -6.62 10.06
CA GLN A 40 18.71 -6.10 10.15
C GLN A 40 18.73 -4.65 9.72
N TYR A 41 19.58 -3.86 10.36
CA TYR A 41 19.70 -2.43 10.12
C TYR A 41 21.15 -2.04 9.93
N ASP A 42 21.38 -0.99 9.15
CA ASP A 42 22.69 -0.37 9.04
C ASP A 42 23.01 0.52 10.26
N GLY A 43 24.22 1.13 10.26
CA GLY A 43 24.66 2.00 11.35
C GLY A 43 23.84 3.29 11.52
N LEU A 44 22.99 3.65 10.56
CA LEU A 44 22.05 4.78 10.61
C LEU A 44 20.64 4.35 11.04
N GLY A 45 20.42 3.06 11.30
CA GLY A 45 19.13 2.52 11.69
C GLY A 45 18.18 2.29 10.51
N ARG A 46 18.66 2.23 9.27
CA ARG A 46 17.84 1.92 8.09
C ARG A 46 17.76 0.41 7.89
N LEU A 47 16.57 -0.09 7.54
CA LEU A 47 16.32 -1.52 7.32
C LEU A 47 17.12 -2.02 6.11
N THR A 48 18.03 -2.96 6.30
CA THR A 48 18.85 -3.56 5.23
C THR A 48 18.35 -4.93 4.81
N SER A 49 17.77 -5.70 5.72
CA SER A 49 17.11 -6.96 5.38
C SER A 49 15.96 -7.29 6.34
N ALA A 50 15.01 -8.07 5.84
CA ALA A 50 14.02 -8.75 6.65
C ALA A 50 14.00 -10.22 6.26
N ASP A 51 14.63 -11.04 7.10
CA ASP A 51 14.70 -12.50 6.93
C ASP A 51 13.38 -13.13 7.35
N TYR A 52 12.75 -13.88 6.45
CA TYR A 52 11.48 -14.52 6.71
C TYR A 52 11.67 -15.93 7.25
N LEU A 53 10.92 -16.27 8.30
CA LEU A 53 10.89 -17.60 8.89
C LEU A 53 9.47 -18.14 8.95
N GLU A 54 9.32 -19.44 8.81
CA GLU A 54 8.07 -20.15 9.00
C GLU A 54 8.26 -21.29 10.02
N SER A 55 7.48 -21.30 11.08
CA SER A 55 7.64 -22.23 12.21
C SER A 55 9.07 -22.26 12.78
N GLY A 56 9.73 -21.10 12.81
CA GLY A 56 11.10 -20.96 13.34
C GLY A 56 12.22 -21.36 12.37
N HIS A 57 11.89 -21.82 11.17
CA HIS A 57 12.88 -22.21 10.14
C HIS A 57 12.98 -21.12 9.09
N SER A 58 14.21 -20.79 8.67
CA SER A 58 14.46 -19.85 7.58
C SER A 58 13.76 -20.30 6.29
N SER A 59 13.17 -19.35 5.59
CA SER A 59 12.42 -19.59 4.35
C SER A 59 12.62 -18.42 3.40
N ASP A 60 12.91 -18.72 2.13
CA ASP A 60 13.13 -17.70 1.09
C ASP A 60 11.82 -17.12 0.51
N ARG A 61 10.67 -17.44 1.12
CA ARG A 61 9.34 -17.11 0.55
C ARG A 61 9.03 -15.62 0.47
N TYR A 62 9.44 -14.86 1.49
CA TYR A 62 9.10 -13.43 1.65
C TYR A 62 10.28 -12.61 2.17
N VAL A 63 11.49 -13.02 1.85
CA VAL A 63 12.70 -12.27 2.18
C VAL A 63 12.72 -10.95 1.43
N THR A 64 13.22 -9.90 2.10
CA THR A 64 13.44 -8.59 1.48
C THR A 64 14.81 -8.06 1.84
N GLU A 65 15.48 -7.42 0.87
CA GLU A 65 16.78 -6.79 1.05
C GLU A 65 16.78 -5.38 0.47
N TYR A 66 17.52 -4.47 1.10
CA TYR A 66 17.58 -3.07 0.72
C TYR A 66 19.00 -2.53 0.77
N SER A 67 19.34 -1.65 -0.16
CA SER A 67 20.56 -0.84 -0.07
C SER A 67 20.23 0.64 -0.24
N TYR A 68 21.08 1.50 0.29
CA TYR A 68 20.83 2.93 0.36
C TYR A 68 22.06 3.75 0.00
N ASP A 69 21.83 4.95 -0.53
CA ASP A 69 22.88 5.96 -0.66
C ASP A 69 23.14 6.67 0.68
N LEU A 70 24.08 7.62 0.66
CA LEU A 70 24.42 8.42 1.85
C LEU A 70 23.29 9.38 2.27
N MET A 71 22.38 9.72 1.37
CA MET A 71 21.22 10.57 1.64
C MET A 71 20.00 9.80 2.16
N GLY A 72 20.06 8.45 2.15
CA GLY A 72 18.98 7.58 2.57
C GLY A 72 18.04 7.16 1.43
N ASN A 73 18.36 7.48 0.19
CA ASN A 73 17.59 6.96 -0.95
C ASN A 73 17.84 5.46 -1.11
N ILE A 74 16.77 4.69 -1.36
CA ILE A 74 16.87 3.27 -1.68
C ILE A 74 17.56 3.13 -3.05
N LEU A 75 18.68 2.42 -3.11
CA LEU A 75 19.39 2.13 -4.36
C LEU A 75 18.93 0.83 -4.98
N THR A 76 18.72 -0.19 -4.15
CA THR A 76 18.22 -1.50 -4.59
C THR A 76 17.19 -2.03 -3.60
N LEU A 77 16.22 -2.77 -4.13
CA LEU A 77 15.25 -3.53 -3.35
C LEU A 77 15.10 -4.89 -4.00
N SER A 78 15.40 -5.95 -3.26
CA SER A 78 15.08 -7.32 -3.67
C SER A 78 13.95 -7.85 -2.78
N ARG A 79 12.96 -8.53 -3.40
CA ARG A 79 11.82 -9.08 -2.67
C ARG A 79 11.39 -10.40 -3.28
N SER A 80 11.31 -11.42 -2.44
CA SER A 80 10.70 -12.71 -2.78
C SER A 80 9.22 -12.70 -2.45
N GLY A 81 8.42 -13.42 -3.21
CA GLY A 81 6.99 -13.54 -3.01
C GLY A 81 6.39 -14.77 -3.64
N LYS A 82 5.10 -14.93 -3.47
CA LYS A 82 4.33 -16.01 -4.10
C LYS A 82 4.06 -15.64 -5.56
N VAL A 83 4.48 -16.47 -6.49
CA VAL A 83 4.30 -16.29 -7.93
C VAL A 83 3.23 -17.21 -8.50
N TYR A 84 3.04 -18.36 -7.87
CA TYR A 84 1.99 -19.33 -8.22
C TYR A 84 1.55 -20.09 -6.97
N ASP A 85 0.49 -20.92 -7.06
CA ASP A 85 0.08 -21.70 -5.90
C ASP A 85 1.24 -22.58 -5.41
N LYS A 86 1.65 -22.38 -4.15
CA LYS A 86 2.79 -23.05 -3.47
C LYS A 86 4.17 -22.83 -4.11
N ILE A 87 4.29 -21.94 -5.11
CA ILE A 87 5.58 -21.58 -5.71
C ILE A 87 5.93 -20.15 -5.32
N TYR A 88 7.16 -19.97 -4.86
CA TYR A 88 7.72 -18.69 -4.43
C TYR A 88 8.99 -18.41 -5.23
N GLY A 89 9.26 -17.15 -5.47
CA GLY A 89 10.41 -16.70 -6.23
C GLY A 89 10.64 -15.20 -6.05
N ILE A 90 11.64 -14.67 -6.71
CA ILE A 90 11.91 -13.22 -6.71
C ILE A 90 10.81 -12.55 -7.54
N THR A 91 10.01 -11.70 -6.91
CA THR A 91 8.97 -10.89 -7.57
C THR A 91 9.50 -9.51 -7.95
N ASP A 92 10.47 -9.01 -7.20
CA ASP A 92 11.08 -7.72 -7.44
C ASP A 92 12.59 -7.80 -7.21
N ASP A 93 13.34 -7.29 -8.18
CA ASP A 93 14.79 -7.06 -8.13
C ASP A 93 15.04 -5.68 -8.71
N LEU A 94 14.79 -4.66 -7.89
CA LEU A 94 14.66 -3.28 -8.32
C LEU A 94 15.99 -2.53 -8.18
N THR A 95 16.30 -1.74 -9.20
CA THR A 95 17.36 -0.73 -9.17
C THR A 95 16.74 0.65 -9.35
N TYR A 96 17.08 1.58 -8.46
CA TYR A 96 16.52 2.92 -8.41
C TYR A 96 17.52 3.95 -8.95
N GLN A 97 17.07 4.86 -9.81
CA GLN A 97 17.85 5.96 -10.32
C GLN A 97 17.24 7.31 -9.90
N TYR A 98 18.12 8.24 -9.54
CA TYR A 98 17.73 9.52 -8.96
C TYR A 98 18.35 10.71 -9.71
N ASP A 99 17.60 11.83 -9.76
CA ASP A 99 18.12 13.18 -10.00
C ASP A 99 18.08 13.93 -8.65
N GLY A 100 19.24 14.07 -8.01
CA GLY A 100 19.30 14.48 -6.60
C GLY A 100 18.59 13.46 -5.71
N ASN A 101 17.49 13.87 -5.07
CA ASN A 101 16.63 12.98 -4.27
C ASN A 101 15.32 12.60 -4.98
N ARG A 102 15.11 13.02 -6.23
CA ARG A 102 13.92 12.67 -7.02
C ARG A 102 14.13 11.33 -7.70
N LEU A 103 13.25 10.40 -7.46
CA LEU A 103 13.27 9.10 -8.13
C LEU A 103 12.82 9.27 -9.58
N ILE A 104 13.73 9.12 -10.54
CA ILE A 104 13.41 9.30 -11.96
C ILE A 104 13.10 8.00 -12.68
N ARG A 105 13.68 6.88 -12.22
CA ARG A 105 13.50 5.57 -12.86
C ARG A 105 13.63 4.44 -11.85
N VAL A 106 12.87 3.35 -12.06
CA VAL A 106 13.02 2.08 -11.36
C VAL A 106 13.03 0.97 -12.40
N THR A 107 14.07 0.16 -12.40
CA THR A 107 14.17 -1.00 -13.30
C THR A 107 14.00 -2.28 -12.49
N ASN A 108 13.13 -3.17 -12.93
CA ASN A 108 12.95 -4.49 -12.34
C ASN A 108 13.72 -5.53 -13.15
N HIS A 109 14.72 -6.20 -12.53
CA HIS A 109 15.53 -7.26 -13.15
C HIS A 109 14.97 -8.66 -12.85
N ALA A 110 13.89 -8.77 -12.08
CA ALA A 110 13.22 -10.04 -11.88
C ALA A 110 12.65 -10.54 -13.21
N ALA A 111 12.60 -11.87 -13.38
CA ALA A 111 11.91 -12.46 -14.52
C ALA A 111 10.44 -12.01 -14.52
N ASP A 112 9.84 -11.84 -15.70
CA ASP A 112 8.43 -11.42 -15.90
C ASP A 112 7.44 -12.45 -15.31
N THR A 113 7.52 -12.64 -14.02
CA THR A 113 6.66 -13.56 -13.29
C THR A 113 5.76 -12.72 -12.39
N PRO A 114 4.51 -12.51 -12.78
CA PRO A 114 3.59 -11.72 -11.99
C PRO A 114 3.40 -12.35 -10.61
N ALA A 115 3.27 -11.52 -9.60
CA ALA A 115 2.92 -11.98 -8.27
C ALA A 115 1.53 -12.63 -8.26
N TYR A 116 1.33 -13.51 -7.29
CA TYR A 116 0.12 -14.30 -7.19
C TYR A 116 -1.07 -13.44 -6.70
N LYS A 117 -2.18 -13.48 -7.44
CA LYS A 117 -3.46 -12.82 -7.09
C LYS A 117 -3.28 -11.33 -6.71
N ASP A 118 -3.71 -10.99 -5.47
CA ASP A 118 -3.76 -9.63 -4.95
C ASP A 118 -2.44 -9.16 -4.31
N ALA A 119 -1.33 -9.91 -4.46
CA ALA A 119 -0.02 -9.49 -4.00
C ALA A 119 0.42 -8.20 -4.69
N MET A 120 1.13 -7.37 -3.95
CA MET A 120 1.72 -6.14 -4.49
C MET A 120 3.16 -6.40 -4.91
N TYR A 121 3.48 -6.03 -6.13
CA TYR A 121 4.81 -6.14 -6.74
C TYR A 121 5.01 -4.97 -7.71
N TYR A 122 6.24 -4.73 -8.11
CA TYR A 122 6.54 -3.67 -9.05
C TYR A 122 6.28 -4.12 -10.50
N VAL A 123 5.50 -3.33 -11.21
CA VAL A 123 5.29 -3.49 -12.65
C VAL A 123 6.19 -2.50 -13.36
N ASP A 124 7.20 -3.00 -14.06
CA ASP A 124 8.09 -2.22 -14.92
C ASP A 124 7.40 -2.07 -16.28
N GLY A 125 6.56 -1.03 -16.40
CA GLY A 125 5.68 -0.81 -17.54
C GLY A 125 6.27 0.07 -18.63
N ALA A 126 7.43 0.70 -18.37
CA ALA A 126 8.06 1.61 -19.30
C ALA A 126 9.58 1.47 -19.28
N ASP A 127 10.23 1.57 -20.45
CA ASP A 127 11.69 1.58 -20.57
C ASP A 127 12.15 2.96 -21.08
N LEU A 128 12.08 3.95 -20.19
CA LEU A 128 12.45 5.32 -20.48
C LEU A 128 13.60 5.77 -19.57
N ASP A 129 14.44 6.69 -20.07
CA ASP A 129 15.50 7.30 -19.24
C ASP A 129 14.92 8.08 -18.04
N THR A 130 13.70 8.60 -18.19
CA THR A 130 12.95 9.30 -17.15
C THR A 130 11.50 8.82 -17.18
N GLU A 131 11.11 8.04 -16.20
CA GLU A 131 9.75 7.46 -16.05
C GLU A 131 8.87 8.31 -15.14
N ARG A 132 9.48 9.07 -14.22
CA ARG A 132 8.80 9.93 -13.26
C ARG A 132 9.26 11.37 -13.39
N THR A 133 8.30 12.27 -13.40
CA THR A 133 8.56 13.72 -13.43
C THR A 133 8.00 14.41 -12.19
N TYR A 134 8.52 15.58 -11.88
CA TYR A 134 8.16 16.33 -10.67
C TYR A 134 7.99 17.80 -10.95
N ASP A 135 7.11 18.45 -10.18
CA ASP A 135 6.98 19.91 -10.18
C ASP A 135 8.10 20.59 -9.36
N ALA A 136 8.04 21.92 -9.29
CA ALA A 136 9.01 22.72 -8.52
C ALA A 136 8.90 22.47 -6.99
N ASN A 137 7.75 22.02 -6.50
CA ASN A 137 7.52 21.68 -5.11
C ASN A 137 7.98 20.25 -4.76
N GLY A 138 8.46 19.47 -5.75
CA GLY A 138 8.87 18.09 -5.58
C GLY A 138 7.71 17.09 -5.55
N ASN A 139 6.52 17.48 -5.98
CA ASN A 139 5.40 16.57 -6.14
C ASN A 139 5.55 15.80 -7.46
N MET A 140 5.30 14.50 -7.45
CA MET A 140 5.34 13.67 -8.65
C MET A 140 4.24 14.09 -9.62
N THR A 141 4.58 14.39 -10.87
CA THR A 141 3.62 14.86 -11.89
C THR A 141 3.30 13.82 -12.95
N SER A 142 4.12 12.79 -13.11
CA SER A 142 3.83 11.63 -13.97
C SER A 142 4.55 10.38 -13.48
N ASN A 143 4.05 9.20 -13.88
CA ASN A 143 4.68 7.90 -13.66
C ASN A 143 4.33 6.98 -14.84
N ALA A 144 5.31 6.76 -15.71
CA ALA A 144 5.13 5.99 -16.94
C ALA A 144 4.84 4.50 -16.64
N ASP A 145 5.49 3.91 -15.62
CA ASP A 145 5.26 2.51 -15.24
C ASP A 145 3.82 2.23 -14.83
N SER A 146 3.22 3.17 -14.10
CA SER A 146 1.82 3.10 -13.71
C SER A 146 0.87 3.67 -14.77
N ARG A 147 1.37 3.98 -15.97
CA ARG A 147 0.60 4.60 -17.07
C ARG A 147 -0.05 5.94 -16.69
N ILE A 148 0.48 6.63 -15.67
CA ILE A 148 0.02 7.94 -15.22
C ILE A 148 0.68 9.01 -16.09
N SER A 149 -0.13 9.66 -16.93
CA SER A 149 0.33 10.72 -17.82
C SER A 149 0.46 12.06 -17.10
N ARG A 150 -0.36 12.31 -16.09
CA ARG A 150 -0.33 13.57 -15.33
C ARG A 150 -0.95 13.43 -13.94
N ILE A 151 -0.33 14.09 -12.95
CA ILE A 151 -0.92 14.34 -11.63
C ILE A 151 -0.99 15.84 -11.43
N SER A 152 -2.16 16.35 -11.09
CA SER A 152 -2.39 17.77 -10.77
C SER A 152 -2.60 17.91 -9.26
N TYR A 153 -2.11 19.00 -8.70
CA TYR A 153 -2.16 19.30 -7.27
C TYR A 153 -2.89 20.60 -6.99
N ASP A 154 -3.56 20.66 -5.85
CA ASP A 154 -4.18 21.89 -5.35
C ASP A 154 -3.18 22.79 -4.60
N ALA A 155 -3.67 23.91 -4.07
CA ALA A 155 -2.86 24.87 -3.30
C ALA A 155 -2.29 24.30 -1.98
N LEU A 156 -2.81 23.17 -1.49
CA LEU A 156 -2.33 22.46 -0.30
C LEU A 156 -1.32 21.36 -0.63
N ASN A 157 -0.89 21.24 -1.91
CA ASN A 157 -0.10 20.14 -2.44
C ASN A 157 -0.79 18.77 -2.29
N MET A 158 -2.13 18.75 -2.34
CA MET A 158 -2.91 17.52 -2.38
C MET A 158 -3.19 17.15 -3.83
N PRO A 159 -3.06 15.87 -4.25
CA PRO A 159 -3.39 15.48 -5.62
C PRO A 159 -4.89 15.67 -5.85
N CYS A 160 -5.26 16.54 -6.78
CA CYS A 160 -6.66 16.80 -7.12
C CYS A 160 -7.12 16.03 -8.36
N ARG A 161 -6.18 15.58 -9.23
CA ARG A 161 -6.49 14.75 -10.38
C ARG A 161 -5.31 13.90 -10.81
N ILE A 162 -5.60 12.66 -11.16
CA ILE A 162 -4.65 11.72 -11.79
C ILE A 162 -5.23 11.34 -13.16
N ASP A 163 -4.51 11.64 -14.23
CA ASP A 163 -4.85 11.29 -15.60
C ASP A 163 -3.99 10.10 -16.06
N TYR A 164 -4.61 9.11 -16.71
CA TYR A 164 -3.94 7.96 -17.31
C TYR A 164 -3.83 8.09 -18.83
N ILE A 165 -2.90 7.35 -19.45
CA ILE A 165 -2.67 7.40 -20.91
C ILE A 165 -3.85 6.89 -21.73
N ASP A 166 -4.72 6.05 -21.15
CA ASP A 166 -5.90 5.47 -21.78
C ASP A 166 -7.15 6.36 -21.69
N GLY A 167 -7.01 7.59 -21.16
CA GLY A 167 -8.09 8.54 -20.93
C GLY A 167 -8.83 8.36 -19.61
N SER A 168 -8.59 7.28 -18.87
CA SER A 168 -9.09 7.13 -17.51
C SER A 168 -8.55 8.25 -16.62
N HIS A 169 -9.32 8.63 -15.59
CA HIS A 169 -8.84 9.59 -14.59
C HIS A 169 -9.53 9.41 -13.26
N ILE A 170 -8.88 9.92 -12.22
CA ILE A 170 -9.38 9.95 -10.84
C ILE A 170 -9.36 11.40 -10.38
N ASP A 171 -10.49 11.91 -9.92
CA ASP A 171 -10.63 13.25 -9.35
C ASP A 171 -10.82 13.18 -7.84
N TYR A 172 -10.09 13.99 -7.10
CA TYR A 172 -10.19 14.10 -5.65
C TYR A 172 -10.76 15.47 -5.26
N THR A 173 -11.71 15.47 -4.35
CA THR A 173 -12.26 16.69 -3.74
C THR A 173 -11.92 16.71 -2.26
N TYR A 174 -11.33 17.82 -1.82
CA TYR A 174 -10.96 18.04 -0.43
C TYR A 174 -11.71 19.26 0.14
N ALA A 175 -11.95 19.24 1.45
CA ALA A 175 -12.35 20.42 2.19
C ALA A 175 -11.15 21.38 2.36
N ALA A 176 -11.44 22.61 2.80
CA ALA A 176 -10.41 23.64 2.97
C ALA A 176 -9.30 23.28 3.99
N ASP A 177 -9.57 22.36 4.90
CA ASP A 177 -8.61 21.80 5.87
C ASP A 177 -7.81 20.60 5.34
N GLY A 178 -8.03 20.20 4.06
CA GLY A 178 -7.37 19.07 3.43
C GLY A 178 -8.02 17.70 3.71
N VAL A 179 -9.18 17.67 4.38
CA VAL A 179 -9.92 16.43 4.58
C VAL A 179 -10.58 16.00 3.28
N LYS A 180 -10.31 14.77 2.86
CA LYS A 180 -10.90 14.18 1.65
C LYS A 180 -12.41 14.04 1.82
N GLN A 181 -13.16 14.58 0.85
CA GLN A 181 -14.61 14.55 0.82
C GLN A 181 -15.15 13.57 -0.21
N ARG A 182 -14.47 13.45 -1.37
CA ARG A 182 -14.95 12.64 -2.47
C ARG A 182 -13.81 12.21 -3.38
N ILE A 183 -13.96 11.03 -3.97
CA ILE A 183 -13.17 10.53 -5.09
C ILE A 183 -14.14 10.16 -6.20
N ASP A 184 -13.90 10.65 -7.40
CA ASP A 184 -14.62 10.29 -8.61
C ASP A 184 -13.66 9.49 -9.51
N TYR A 185 -14.07 8.30 -9.92
CA TYR A 185 -13.33 7.41 -10.81
C TYR A 185 -14.01 7.40 -12.18
N TYR A 186 -13.29 7.80 -13.20
CA TYR A 186 -13.71 7.74 -14.61
C TYR A 186 -12.80 6.75 -15.32
N LEU A 187 -13.26 5.53 -15.52
CA LEU A 187 -12.42 4.43 -15.97
C LEU A 187 -12.87 3.94 -17.36
N ASN A 188 -11.89 3.71 -18.20
CA ASN A 188 -12.11 3.06 -19.50
C ASN A 188 -12.45 1.58 -19.29
N PRO A 189 -13.65 1.12 -19.65
CA PRO A 189 -14.06 -0.27 -19.43
C PRO A 189 -13.36 -1.29 -20.34
N TYR A 190 -12.64 -0.81 -21.35
CA TYR A 190 -11.98 -1.65 -22.35
C TYR A 190 -10.48 -1.83 -22.08
N THR A 191 -9.90 -1.09 -21.16
CA THR A 191 -8.53 -1.33 -20.70
C THR A 191 -8.57 -2.35 -19.58
N SER A 192 -8.01 -3.53 -19.84
CA SER A 192 -7.75 -4.48 -18.77
C SER A 192 -6.74 -3.86 -17.81
N SER A 193 -6.85 -4.16 -16.54
CA SER A 193 -5.87 -3.78 -15.51
C SER A 193 -4.50 -4.49 -15.68
N LEU A 194 -4.24 -5.08 -16.84
CA LEU A 194 -3.00 -5.75 -17.18
C LEU A 194 -2.12 -4.84 -18.07
N PRO A 195 -0.81 -4.83 -17.84
CA PRO A 195 0.14 -3.93 -18.53
C PRO A 195 0.32 -4.14 -20.04
N ASP A 196 -0.24 -5.20 -20.62
CA ASP A 196 0.14 -5.69 -21.97
C ASP A 196 -0.72 -5.16 -23.12
N ASP A 197 -1.76 -4.37 -22.87
CA ASP A 197 -2.55 -3.81 -23.97
C ASP A 197 -2.01 -2.44 -24.41
N ASP A 198 -1.21 -2.49 -25.47
CA ASP A 198 -0.76 -1.32 -26.27
C ASP A 198 -1.97 -0.67 -27.00
N CYS A 199 -2.97 -0.24 -26.24
CA CYS A 199 -4.09 0.52 -26.76
C CYS A 199 -3.77 2.04 -26.71
N GLY A 200 -2.92 2.48 -27.62
CA GLY A 200 -2.61 3.89 -27.86
C GLY A 200 -3.76 4.71 -28.47
N THR A 201 -4.99 4.27 -28.37
CA THR A 201 -6.18 5.01 -28.82
C THR A 201 -6.78 5.76 -27.65
N ALA A 202 -6.73 7.09 -27.72
CA ALA A 202 -7.50 7.96 -26.83
C ALA A 202 -8.97 7.54 -26.86
N CYS A 203 -9.50 7.12 -25.71
CA CYS A 203 -10.92 6.79 -25.61
C CYS A 203 -11.78 8.05 -25.71
N ASP A 204 -12.91 7.91 -26.38
CA ASP A 204 -13.98 8.90 -26.30
C ASP A 204 -14.43 9.00 -24.83
N SER A 205 -14.30 10.17 -24.22
CA SER A 205 -14.67 10.43 -22.82
C SER A 205 -16.13 10.07 -22.49
N SER A 206 -16.98 9.91 -23.52
CA SER A 206 -18.37 9.48 -23.38
C SER A 206 -18.51 7.98 -23.03
N LEU A 207 -17.43 7.19 -23.13
CA LEU A 207 -17.43 5.75 -22.86
C LEU A 207 -16.88 5.39 -21.48
N LEU A 208 -16.39 6.36 -20.71
CA LEU A 208 -15.84 6.12 -19.38
C LEU A 208 -16.95 5.71 -18.40
N VAL A 209 -16.69 4.69 -17.61
CA VAL A 209 -17.55 4.31 -16.49
C VAL A 209 -17.24 5.21 -15.31
N HIS A 210 -18.25 5.91 -14.81
CA HIS A 210 -18.14 6.79 -13.66
C HIS A 210 -18.65 6.09 -12.40
N THR A 211 -17.78 6.01 -11.39
CA THR A 211 -18.12 5.59 -10.03
C THR A 211 -17.50 6.56 -9.05
N TRP A 212 -18.04 6.65 -7.83
CA TRP A 212 -17.50 7.58 -6.84
C TRP A 212 -17.62 7.04 -5.43
N ARG A 213 -16.78 7.61 -4.56
CA ARG A 213 -16.79 7.38 -3.13
C ARG A 213 -16.85 8.71 -2.40
N GLU A 214 -17.75 8.83 -1.42
CA GLU A 214 -17.92 10.03 -0.60
C GLU A 214 -17.64 9.73 0.86
N TYR A 215 -17.10 10.72 1.56
CA TYR A 215 -16.72 10.64 2.96
C TYR A 215 -17.44 11.70 3.77
N ALA A 216 -18.36 11.30 4.63
CA ALA A 216 -19.12 12.18 5.51
C ALA A 216 -18.78 11.81 6.97
N GLY A 217 -17.72 12.43 7.52
CA GLY A 217 -17.19 12.06 8.82
C GLY A 217 -16.65 10.62 8.82
N ASN A 218 -17.31 9.73 9.55
CA ASN A 218 -16.98 8.30 9.59
C ASN A 218 -17.82 7.43 8.63
N CYS A 219 -18.74 8.02 7.88
CA CYS A 219 -19.57 7.34 6.91
C CYS A 219 -18.91 7.36 5.54
N VAL A 220 -18.84 6.22 4.87
CA VAL A 220 -18.32 6.07 3.51
C VAL A 220 -19.47 5.61 2.62
N TYR A 221 -19.74 6.38 1.57
CA TYR A 221 -20.73 6.08 0.56
C TYR A 221 -20.04 5.65 -0.73
N VAL A 222 -20.67 4.75 -1.48
CA VAL A 222 -20.27 4.36 -2.84
C VAL A 222 -21.49 4.54 -3.75
N CYS A 223 -21.37 5.38 -4.77
CA CYS A 223 -22.48 5.68 -5.70
C CYS A 223 -23.79 5.96 -4.96
N ASP A 224 -23.79 6.97 -4.05
CA ASP A 224 -24.91 7.41 -3.21
C ASP A 224 -25.45 6.37 -2.20
N THR A 225 -24.83 5.19 -2.12
CA THR A 225 -25.26 4.15 -1.19
C THR A 225 -24.29 4.09 0.00
N LEU A 226 -24.81 4.11 1.22
CA LEU A 226 -23.99 3.93 2.43
C LEU A 226 -23.31 2.56 2.39
N ASN A 227 -21.99 2.56 2.19
CA ASN A 227 -21.20 1.34 2.10
C ASN A 227 -20.76 0.87 3.49
N MET A 228 -20.17 1.78 4.28
CA MET A 228 -19.74 1.43 5.63
C MET A 228 -19.72 2.65 6.57
N ILE A 229 -19.80 2.38 7.85
CA ILE A 229 -19.57 3.34 8.93
C ILE A 229 -18.32 2.92 9.69
N LEU A 230 -17.28 3.73 9.66
CA LEU A 230 -16.04 3.48 10.38
C LEU A 230 -16.24 3.68 11.88
N ILE A 231 -15.79 2.74 12.69
CA ILE A 231 -15.83 2.78 14.15
C ILE A 231 -14.45 2.51 14.73
N ASN A 232 -14.27 2.75 16.01
CA ASN A 232 -13.02 2.42 16.67
C ASN A 232 -12.81 0.89 16.66
N GLY A 233 -11.79 0.45 15.93
CA GLY A 233 -11.43 -0.96 15.82
C GLY A 233 -12.16 -1.76 14.75
N GLY A 234 -12.90 -1.11 13.83
CA GLY A 234 -13.60 -1.83 12.77
C GLY A 234 -14.51 -0.95 11.92
N TYR A 235 -15.55 -1.56 11.38
CA TYR A 235 -16.58 -0.87 10.61
C TYR A 235 -17.92 -1.60 10.71
N ILE A 236 -18.99 -0.93 10.29
CA ILE A 236 -20.34 -1.49 10.22
C ILE A 236 -20.78 -1.42 8.75
N THR A 237 -21.33 -2.50 8.25
CA THR A 237 -22.11 -2.55 7.02
C THR A 237 -23.57 -2.85 7.34
N PHE A 238 -24.43 -2.80 6.33
CA PHE A 238 -25.85 -3.11 6.49
C PHE A 238 -26.25 -4.23 5.53
N ASP A 239 -26.99 -5.19 6.04
CA ASP A 239 -27.70 -6.14 5.19
C ASP A 239 -28.86 -5.39 4.51
N TYR A 240 -28.80 -5.21 3.22
CA TYR A 240 -29.79 -4.46 2.44
C TYR A 240 -31.18 -5.12 2.41
N THR A 241 -31.26 -6.43 2.73
CA THR A 241 -32.53 -7.16 2.78
C THR A 241 -33.22 -7.00 4.13
N THR A 242 -32.46 -7.13 5.21
CA THR A 242 -33.00 -7.11 6.58
C THR A 242 -32.85 -5.74 7.24
N HIS A 243 -32.07 -4.85 6.66
CA HIS A 243 -31.67 -3.55 7.21
C HIS A 243 -30.97 -3.64 8.57
N GLN A 244 -30.40 -4.82 8.91
CA GLN A 244 -29.68 -5.02 10.15
C GLN A 244 -28.21 -4.64 9.99
N PRO A 245 -27.60 -4.01 11.02
CA PRO A 245 -26.17 -3.72 11.00
C PRO A 245 -25.36 -4.99 11.17
N ILE A 246 -24.30 -5.12 10.39
CA ILE A 246 -23.29 -6.16 10.50
C ILE A 246 -22.00 -5.49 10.98
N TYR A 247 -21.50 -5.95 12.12
CA TYR A 247 -20.27 -5.41 12.71
C TYR A 247 -19.08 -6.22 12.28
N HIS A 248 -18.04 -5.52 11.81
CA HIS A 248 -16.76 -6.08 11.41
C HIS A 248 -15.67 -5.52 12.31
N TYR A 249 -14.83 -6.39 12.83
CA TYR A 249 -13.79 -6.00 13.76
C TYR A 249 -12.40 -6.28 13.21
N TYR A 250 -11.46 -5.33 13.42
CA TYR A 250 -10.08 -5.47 13.04
C TYR A 250 -9.24 -6.02 14.18
N LEU A 251 -8.52 -7.09 13.92
CA LEU A 251 -7.38 -7.46 14.74
C LEU A 251 -6.14 -6.83 14.13
N LYS A 252 -5.59 -5.87 14.88
CA LYS A 252 -4.46 -5.06 14.44
C LYS A 252 -3.18 -5.55 15.07
N ASP A 253 -2.06 -5.35 14.35
CA ASP A 253 -0.76 -5.45 14.97
C ASP A 253 -0.41 -4.17 15.74
N TYR A 254 0.73 -4.16 16.42
CA TYR A 254 1.16 -3.04 17.25
C TYR A 254 1.48 -1.76 16.43
N LEU A 255 1.74 -1.88 15.11
CA LEU A 255 1.88 -0.75 14.19
C LEU A 255 0.51 -0.21 13.74
N GLY A 256 -0.58 -0.90 14.07
CA GLY A 256 -1.92 -0.54 13.63
C GLY A 256 -2.31 -1.13 12.26
N ASN A 257 -1.54 -2.09 11.74
CA ASN A 257 -1.90 -2.78 10.50
C ASN A 257 -3.11 -3.68 10.73
N ASN A 258 -4.10 -3.60 9.87
CA ASN A 258 -5.26 -4.48 9.91
C ASN A 258 -4.86 -5.87 9.41
N ARG A 259 -4.59 -6.81 10.33
CA ARG A 259 -4.16 -8.16 10.01
C ARG A 259 -5.31 -9.10 9.70
N ILE A 260 -6.39 -8.99 10.43
CA ILE A 260 -7.57 -9.83 10.29
C ILE A 260 -8.82 -8.96 10.39
N THR A 261 -9.80 -9.24 9.54
CA THR A 261 -11.16 -8.73 9.68
C THR A 261 -12.08 -9.91 10.04
N VAL A 262 -12.88 -9.71 11.09
CA VAL A 262 -13.82 -10.72 11.62
C VAL A 262 -15.22 -10.18 11.56
N SER A 263 -16.16 -10.94 11.01
CA SER A 263 -17.59 -10.66 11.14
C SER A 263 -18.05 -11.01 12.57
N LEU A 264 -18.73 -10.09 13.23
CA LEU A 264 -19.33 -10.37 14.54
C LEU A 264 -20.70 -11.05 14.45
N ALA A 265 -21.27 -11.19 13.25
CA ALA A 265 -22.55 -11.87 13.06
C ALA A 265 -22.44 -13.37 13.39
N ASP A 266 -21.35 -14.00 12.99
CA ASP A 266 -21.10 -15.45 13.13
C ASP A 266 -19.66 -15.79 13.56
N GLY A 267 -18.81 -14.78 13.73
CA GLY A 267 -17.43 -14.94 14.17
C GLY A 267 -16.48 -15.46 13.08
N HIS A 268 -16.88 -15.49 11.80
CA HIS A 268 -15.99 -15.96 10.75
C HIS A 268 -14.93 -14.90 10.37
N ILE A 269 -13.77 -15.40 9.94
CA ILE A 269 -12.69 -14.56 9.42
C ILE A 269 -13.01 -14.22 7.97
N GLU A 270 -13.23 -12.93 7.70
CA GLU A 270 -13.53 -12.41 6.37
C GLU A 270 -12.28 -12.16 5.55
N GLU A 271 -11.23 -11.67 6.21
CA GLU A 271 -10.01 -11.23 5.55
C GLU A 271 -8.79 -11.53 6.42
N VAL A 272 -7.68 -11.87 5.78
CA VAL A 272 -6.36 -12.00 6.41
C VAL A 272 -5.33 -11.28 5.55
N ASN A 273 -4.60 -10.36 6.16
CA ASN A 273 -3.56 -9.58 5.50
C ASN A 273 -2.18 -9.89 6.06
N HIS A 274 -1.25 -10.19 5.18
CA HIS A 274 0.16 -10.28 5.47
C HIS A 274 0.90 -9.19 4.71
N TYR A 275 1.83 -8.51 5.40
CA TYR A 275 2.53 -7.36 4.83
C TYR A 275 4.03 -7.57 4.79
N TYR A 276 4.64 -7.11 3.70
CA TYR A 276 6.07 -6.83 3.66
C TYR A 276 6.42 -5.67 4.61
N PRO A 277 7.71 -5.48 4.95
CA PRO A 277 8.12 -4.43 5.90
C PRO A 277 7.60 -3.02 5.56
N PHE A 278 7.54 -2.65 4.28
CA PHE A 278 7.03 -1.35 3.82
C PHE A 278 5.53 -1.34 3.48
N GLY A 279 4.77 -2.36 3.90
CA GLY A 279 3.31 -2.34 3.83
C GLY A 279 2.70 -2.93 2.56
N GLY A 280 3.50 -3.40 1.60
CA GLY A 280 2.99 -4.14 0.44
C GLY A 280 2.32 -5.45 0.89
N LEU A 281 1.22 -5.84 0.23
CA LEU A 281 0.50 -7.07 0.55
C LEU A 281 1.24 -8.30 -0.01
N MET A 282 1.37 -9.34 0.81
CA MET A 282 1.92 -10.64 0.41
C MET A 282 0.87 -11.50 -0.29
N GLY A 283 1.31 -12.38 -1.20
CA GLY A 283 0.44 -13.29 -1.95
C GLY A 283 -0.27 -14.38 -1.14
N ASP A 284 0.08 -14.55 0.13
CA ASP A 284 -0.65 -15.41 1.06
C ASP A 284 -1.77 -14.70 1.80
N SER A 285 -1.99 -13.40 1.56
CA SER A 285 -3.17 -12.69 2.04
C SER A 285 -4.44 -13.34 1.47
N ARG A 286 -5.51 -13.34 2.25
CA ARG A 286 -6.79 -13.95 1.85
C ARG A 286 -7.88 -12.90 1.83
N ASN A 287 -8.63 -12.83 0.72
CA ASN A 287 -9.73 -11.89 0.53
C ASN A 287 -9.30 -10.42 0.75
N ALA A 288 -8.08 -10.06 0.31
CA ALA A 288 -7.47 -8.76 0.56
C ALA A 288 -8.22 -7.57 -0.11
N THR A 289 -9.29 -7.83 -0.83
CA THR A 289 -10.17 -6.84 -1.48
C THR A 289 -11.46 -6.57 -0.71
N THR A 290 -11.71 -7.27 0.42
CA THR A 290 -12.97 -7.17 1.18
C THR A 290 -13.24 -5.75 1.68
N GLN A 291 -12.21 -5.04 2.12
CA GLN A 291 -12.30 -3.66 2.57
C GLN A 291 -10.98 -2.90 2.30
N PRO A 292 -10.97 -1.56 2.17
CA PRO A 292 -9.78 -0.83 1.73
C PRO A 292 -8.76 -0.52 2.84
N TYR A 293 -9.14 -0.53 4.12
CA TYR A 293 -8.27 -0.07 5.22
C TYR A 293 -7.28 -1.18 5.63
N LYS A 294 -5.99 -1.00 5.35
CA LYS A 294 -4.95 -2.04 5.46
C LYS A 294 -3.77 -1.63 6.36
N TYR A 295 -2.64 -1.30 5.74
CA TYR A 295 -1.38 -0.93 6.39
C TYR A 295 -1.55 0.32 7.24
N ILE A 296 -1.17 0.24 8.52
CA ILE A 296 -1.34 1.31 9.53
C ILE A 296 -2.80 1.84 9.58
N GLY A 297 -3.77 0.98 9.21
CA GLY A 297 -5.19 1.36 9.14
C GLY A 297 -5.51 2.39 8.06
N LYS A 298 -4.63 2.60 7.07
CA LYS A 298 -4.83 3.55 5.98
C LYS A 298 -5.59 2.92 4.82
N GLU A 299 -6.32 3.76 4.10
CA GLU A 299 -7.06 3.36 2.92
C GLU A 299 -6.10 3.07 1.77
N LEU A 300 -6.20 1.87 1.21
CA LEU A 300 -5.50 1.43 0.02
C LEU A 300 -6.41 1.63 -1.18
N ASP A 301 -5.99 2.44 -2.13
CA ASP A 301 -6.64 2.55 -3.43
C ASP A 301 -5.89 1.72 -4.47
N ARG A 302 -6.55 0.68 -4.96
CA ARG A 302 -6.04 -0.23 -5.99
C ARG A 302 -6.66 0.01 -7.36
N THR A 303 -7.48 1.05 -7.48
CA THR A 303 -8.21 1.35 -8.69
C THR A 303 -7.24 1.62 -9.83
N HIS A 304 -7.45 0.95 -10.95
CA HIS A 304 -6.64 1.10 -12.17
C HIS A 304 -5.12 0.92 -11.96
N GLY A 305 -4.74 0.03 -11.02
CA GLY A 305 -3.34 -0.26 -10.72
C GLY A 305 -2.61 0.81 -9.90
N LEU A 306 -3.34 1.71 -9.24
CA LEU A 306 -2.75 2.80 -8.45
C LEU A 306 -1.92 2.28 -7.27
N ASP A 307 -2.47 1.35 -6.49
CA ASP A 307 -1.83 0.66 -5.34
C ASP A 307 -1.19 1.59 -4.29
N TRP A 308 -1.82 2.75 -4.01
CA TRP A 308 -1.33 3.73 -3.05
C TRP A 308 -2.16 3.75 -1.77
N TYR A 309 -1.47 3.99 -0.64
CA TYR A 309 -2.10 4.28 0.64
C TYR A 309 -2.33 5.78 0.83
N ASP A 310 -3.55 6.15 1.18
CA ASP A 310 -3.89 7.53 1.53
C ASP A 310 -3.60 7.78 3.03
N HIS A 311 -2.59 8.60 3.31
CA HIS A 311 -2.25 9.03 4.66
C HIS A 311 -2.85 10.40 5.02
N GLY A 312 -3.76 10.92 4.21
CA GLY A 312 -4.37 12.24 4.34
C GLY A 312 -3.51 13.32 3.70
N ALA A 313 -2.39 13.69 4.32
CA ALA A 313 -1.52 14.75 3.78
C ALA A 313 -0.69 14.32 2.56
N ARG A 314 -0.50 13.02 2.35
CA ARG A 314 0.32 12.44 1.26
C ARG A 314 -0.20 11.05 0.88
N HIS A 315 0.05 10.67 -0.38
CA HIS A 315 -0.09 9.29 -0.83
C HIS A 315 1.26 8.55 -0.75
N TYR A 316 1.20 7.30 -0.33
CA TYR A 316 2.35 6.43 -0.11
C TYR A 316 2.28 5.22 -1.02
N ASP A 317 3.35 4.96 -1.75
CA ASP A 317 3.53 3.77 -2.58
C ASP A 317 4.33 2.72 -1.78
N PRO A 318 3.70 1.62 -1.33
CA PRO A 318 4.38 0.60 -0.53
C PRO A 318 5.27 -0.32 -1.37
N VAL A 319 5.09 -0.32 -2.70
CA VAL A 319 5.86 -1.16 -3.61
C VAL A 319 7.27 -0.61 -3.77
N THR A 320 7.38 0.70 -3.99
CA THR A 320 8.67 1.41 -4.09
C THR A 320 9.16 1.93 -2.74
N GLY A 321 8.32 1.89 -1.69
CA GLY A 321 8.65 2.39 -0.36
C GLY A 321 8.73 3.93 -0.29
N ARG A 322 7.99 4.65 -1.15
CA ARG A 322 8.13 6.11 -1.30
C ARG A 322 6.81 6.88 -1.18
N TRP A 323 6.94 8.13 -0.79
CA TRP A 323 5.88 9.12 -0.86
C TRP A 323 5.87 9.80 -2.23
N ASN A 324 4.69 10.13 -2.73
CA ASN A 324 4.51 10.80 -4.03
C ASN A 324 4.76 12.31 -3.96
N THR A 325 4.79 12.88 -2.76
CA THR A 325 5.04 14.31 -2.52
C THR A 325 6.04 14.50 -1.39
N MET A 326 6.69 15.65 -1.37
CA MET A 326 7.59 16.03 -0.27
C MET A 326 6.82 16.22 1.04
N ASP A 327 7.49 15.98 2.16
CA ASP A 327 6.93 16.28 3.47
C ASP A 327 6.77 17.79 3.65
N LYS A 328 5.59 18.22 4.12
CA LYS A 328 5.32 19.64 4.45
C LYS A 328 6.28 20.18 5.51
N MET A 329 6.90 19.30 6.31
CA MET A 329 7.86 19.64 7.36
C MET A 329 9.32 19.44 6.92
N CYS A 330 9.58 19.16 5.64
CA CYS A 330 10.92 18.85 5.12
C CYS A 330 11.98 19.93 5.45
N GLU A 331 11.58 21.20 5.46
CA GLU A 331 12.48 22.30 5.82
C GLU A 331 12.98 22.26 7.27
N LYS A 332 12.27 21.58 8.17
CA LYS A 332 12.66 21.43 9.57
C LYS A 332 13.64 20.27 9.81
N TYR A 333 13.70 19.34 8.87
CA TYR A 333 14.45 18.11 9.02
C TYR A 333 15.35 17.86 7.81
N TYR A 334 16.39 18.67 7.65
CA TYR A 334 17.34 18.63 6.51
C TYR A 334 17.94 17.26 6.22
N LEU A 335 17.96 16.35 7.19
CA LEU A 335 18.49 14.99 7.04
C LEU A 335 17.44 13.96 6.63
N SER A 336 16.18 14.39 6.42
CA SER A 336 15.06 13.48 6.17
C SER A 336 14.11 14.00 5.09
N LEU A 337 14.67 14.63 4.05
CA LEU A 337 13.91 15.46 3.11
C LEU A 337 12.83 14.74 2.29
N ILE A 338 12.89 13.42 2.10
CA ILE A 338 11.98 12.73 1.16
C ILE A 338 11.50 11.40 1.71
N HIS A 339 12.15 10.90 2.74
CA HIS A 339 12.01 9.53 3.13
C HIS A 339 11.42 9.36 4.50
N ILE A 340 10.78 8.30 4.56
CA ILE A 340 10.57 7.40 5.66
C ILE A 340 9.14 7.48 6.15
N SER A 341 8.33 6.59 5.61
CA SER A 341 7.59 5.78 6.52
C SER A 341 8.62 4.90 7.25
N GLU A 342 9.34 5.43 8.25
CA GLU A 342 9.97 4.53 9.19
C GLU A 342 8.85 3.75 9.87
N PRO A 343 8.74 2.44 9.70
CA PRO A 343 7.81 1.65 10.48
C PRO A 343 8.14 1.69 11.97
N THR A 344 9.22 2.34 12.38
CA THR A 344 9.82 2.23 13.69
C THR A 344 9.76 3.47 14.57
N ARG A 345 9.29 4.63 14.11
CA ARG A 345 9.20 5.84 14.94
C ARG A 345 7.80 6.37 15.25
N LEU A 346 6.76 5.57 15.12
CA LEU A 346 5.41 5.93 15.57
C LEU A 346 5.20 5.69 17.08
N GLY A 347 6.26 5.56 17.86
CA GLY A 347 6.22 5.25 19.28
C GLY A 347 6.67 6.36 20.24
N MET A 348 6.72 7.62 19.81
CA MET A 348 6.96 8.72 20.76
C MET A 348 5.95 9.84 20.60
#